data_3e751654fd430b0229934d0765e305a0
#
_entry.id   3e751654fd430b0229934d0765e305a0
#
_cell.length_a   1.000
_cell.length_b   1.000
_cell.length_c   1.000
_cell.angle_alpha   90.00
_cell.angle_beta   90.00
_cell.angle_gamma   90.00
#
_symmetry.space_group_name_H-M   'P 1'
#
loop_
_entity.id
_entity.type
_entity.pdbx_description
1 polymer ?
#
loop_
_entity_poly.entity_id
_entity_poly.type
_entity_poly.pdbx_seq_one_letter_code
_entity_poly.pdbx_strand_id
1 'polypeptide(L)'
;NILTRYCVFTSEDLLLVMRPYQIAATERILNRIEISTNYKKTGTVEAGGYIWHTTGSGKTLTSFKTAQLATKLDYIDKVLFVVDRKDLDYQTMKEYDRFEKGAANSNTSTKILQKQLEDPSAKIIITTIQKLDTFISKNKTHDIYKKHIVIIFDECHRSQFGGMHKKITSTFKNYHLFGFTGTPIFTENSGSGKDSDLKTTEQAFGDKLHTYTIVDAIRDANVLPFRIDYISTMKESSNIDDKKVKAIDRENAMLDPKRISEITAYILDHFDQKTYRNQSHSYYDYKIITNVDKMAASKNNTVEGKKQNTKVNGFNSIFAVASIPMAIKYYNEFKKQMKEKGKKLVIATIFSYSPNEEDPEDTLHDESFETDGLDQTSRDFLDYAIKDYNKTFNVNYDTSADKFPNYYKDVSLRMKNREIDLLIVVNMFLTGF
;
A
#
# COMPACT_ATOMS: atom_id res chain seq x y z
N ASN A 1 20.74 -19.89 -19.30
CA ASN A 1 19.28 -19.84 -19.05
C ASN A 1 18.87 -18.87 -17.92
N ILE A 2 19.59 -18.79 -16.78
CA ILE A 2 19.22 -17.87 -15.68
C ILE A 2 19.30 -16.42 -16.15
N LEU A 3 20.39 -16.02 -16.80
CA LEU A 3 20.59 -14.64 -17.25
C LEU A 3 19.55 -14.19 -18.27
N THR A 4 19.09 -15.08 -19.13
CA THR A 4 18.10 -14.74 -20.17
C THR A 4 16.65 -14.81 -19.67
N ARG A 5 16.36 -15.70 -18.74
CA ARG A 5 14.99 -15.94 -18.26
C ARG A 5 14.61 -15.11 -17.06
N TYR A 6 15.54 -14.88 -16.10
CA TYR A 6 15.25 -14.25 -14.81
C TYR A 6 15.94 -12.90 -14.59
N CYS A 7 16.49 -12.32 -15.64
CA CYS A 7 16.98 -10.95 -15.59
C CYS A 7 15.99 -9.99 -16.23
N VAL A 8 16.01 -8.76 -15.77
CA VAL A 8 15.27 -7.65 -16.35
C VAL A 8 16.26 -6.54 -16.66
N PHE A 9 16.35 -6.14 -17.90
CA PHE A 9 17.10 -4.96 -18.32
C PHE A 9 16.15 -3.76 -18.18
N THR A 10 16.48 -2.84 -17.29
CA THR A 10 15.61 -1.69 -17.03
C THR A 10 15.75 -0.65 -18.13
N SER A 11 14.75 0.24 -18.25
CA SER A 11 14.81 1.42 -19.13
C SER A 11 15.89 2.44 -18.74
N GLU A 12 16.53 2.25 -17.57
CA GLU A 12 17.66 3.04 -17.06
C GLU A 12 19.01 2.33 -17.29
N ASP A 13 19.08 1.37 -18.20
CA ASP A 13 20.27 0.55 -18.51
C ASP A 13 20.84 -0.25 -17.33
N LEU A 14 20.00 -0.61 -16.37
CA LEU A 14 20.39 -1.45 -15.25
C LEU A 14 19.96 -2.90 -15.48
N LEU A 15 20.86 -3.84 -15.23
CA LEU A 15 20.54 -5.27 -15.22
C LEU A 15 20.09 -5.67 -13.80
N LEU A 16 18.82 -5.97 -13.65
CA LEU A 16 18.26 -6.56 -12.43
C LEU A 16 18.24 -8.07 -12.56
N VAL A 17 18.89 -8.75 -11.64
CA VAL A 17 18.87 -10.21 -11.53
C VAL A 17 17.91 -10.60 -10.41
N MET A 18 16.93 -11.44 -10.72
CA MET A 18 16.03 -11.96 -9.70
C MET A 18 16.78 -12.77 -8.66
N ARG A 19 16.44 -12.59 -7.40
CA ARG A 19 17.00 -13.36 -6.29
C ARG A 19 16.42 -14.79 -6.28
N PRO A 20 17.11 -15.77 -5.69
CA PRO A 20 16.67 -17.17 -5.73
C PRO A 20 15.23 -17.40 -5.26
N TYR A 21 14.78 -16.70 -4.18
CA TYR A 21 13.41 -16.81 -3.69
C TYR A 21 12.38 -16.23 -4.66
N GLN A 22 12.74 -15.18 -5.42
CA GLN A 22 11.87 -14.60 -6.45
C GLN A 22 11.73 -15.56 -7.64
N ILE A 23 12.82 -16.19 -8.05
CA ILE A 23 12.82 -17.22 -9.10
C ILE A 23 11.95 -18.39 -8.66
N ALA A 24 12.14 -18.88 -7.44
CA ALA A 24 11.36 -20.01 -6.91
C ALA A 24 9.84 -19.67 -6.87
N ALA A 25 9.48 -18.48 -6.44
CA ALA A 25 8.08 -18.02 -6.45
C ALA A 25 7.50 -17.98 -7.87
N THR A 26 8.24 -17.41 -8.81
CA THR A 26 7.83 -17.32 -10.23
C THR A 26 7.63 -18.70 -10.84
N GLU A 27 8.58 -19.61 -10.65
CA GLU A 27 8.48 -20.97 -11.19
C GLU A 27 7.32 -21.76 -10.59
N ARG A 28 7.05 -21.60 -9.30
CA ARG A 28 5.88 -22.25 -8.67
C ARG A 28 4.56 -21.73 -9.22
N ILE A 29 4.45 -20.45 -9.56
CA ILE A 29 3.27 -19.90 -10.22
C ILE A 29 3.15 -20.49 -11.64
N LEU A 30 4.21 -20.47 -12.44
CA LEU A 30 4.20 -21.02 -13.80
C LEU A 30 3.85 -22.53 -13.81
N ASN A 31 4.44 -23.31 -12.91
CA ASN A 31 4.09 -24.72 -12.75
C ASN A 31 2.61 -24.91 -12.32
N ARG A 32 2.08 -24.05 -11.44
CA ARG A 32 0.66 -24.10 -11.08
C ARG A 32 -0.23 -23.82 -12.28
N ILE A 33 0.10 -22.83 -13.11
CA ILE A 33 -0.63 -22.54 -14.36
C ILE A 33 -0.63 -23.76 -15.27
N GLU A 34 0.53 -24.35 -15.52
CA GLU A 34 0.67 -25.52 -16.41
C GLU A 34 -0.10 -26.74 -15.87
N ILE A 35 0.11 -27.11 -14.61
CA ILE A 35 -0.56 -28.24 -13.98
C ILE A 35 -2.06 -28.06 -14.01
N SER A 36 -2.57 -26.93 -13.56
CA SER A 36 -4.03 -26.70 -13.48
C SER A 36 -4.68 -26.61 -14.86
N THR A 37 -3.97 -26.10 -15.88
CA THR A 37 -4.43 -26.14 -17.27
C THR A 37 -4.54 -27.59 -17.78
N ASN A 38 -3.50 -28.39 -17.59
CA ASN A 38 -3.46 -29.81 -18.02
C ASN A 38 -4.57 -30.64 -17.32
N TYR A 39 -4.86 -30.37 -16.03
CA TYR A 39 -5.91 -31.05 -15.29
C TYR A 39 -7.29 -30.39 -15.44
N LYS A 40 -7.46 -29.39 -16.31
CA LYS A 40 -8.73 -28.68 -16.56
C LYS A 40 -9.37 -28.07 -15.30
N LYS A 41 -8.54 -27.55 -14.40
CA LYS A 41 -8.97 -26.94 -13.13
C LYS A 41 -9.05 -25.40 -13.21
N THR A 42 -8.85 -24.80 -14.38
CA THR A 42 -8.99 -23.36 -14.58
C THR A 42 -10.36 -22.86 -14.12
N GLY A 43 -10.42 -21.64 -13.59
CA GLY A 43 -11.65 -21.07 -13.02
C GLY A 43 -12.02 -21.58 -11.61
N THR A 44 -11.11 -22.29 -10.97
CA THR A 44 -11.26 -22.76 -9.57
C THR A 44 -10.15 -22.20 -8.68
N VAL A 45 -10.34 -22.22 -7.37
CA VAL A 45 -9.33 -21.81 -6.38
C VAL A 45 -8.08 -22.69 -6.49
N GLU A 46 -8.23 -23.97 -6.84
CA GLU A 46 -7.10 -24.91 -7.01
C GLU A 46 -6.17 -24.54 -8.18
N ALA A 47 -6.66 -23.77 -9.15
CA ALA A 47 -5.86 -23.26 -10.26
C ALA A 47 -5.01 -22.04 -9.89
N GLY A 48 -5.15 -21.56 -8.67
CA GLY A 48 -4.47 -20.38 -8.15
C GLY A 48 -3.47 -20.68 -7.04
N GLY A 49 -3.18 -19.65 -6.26
CA GLY A 49 -2.32 -19.72 -5.08
C GLY A 49 -1.87 -18.34 -4.63
N TYR A 50 -1.16 -18.28 -3.50
CA TYR A 50 -0.60 -17.02 -3.04
C TYR A 50 0.88 -17.09 -2.69
N ILE A 51 1.54 -15.94 -2.79
CA ILE A 51 2.94 -15.71 -2.47
C ILE A 51 3.00 -14.84 -1.21
N TRP A 52 3.57 -15.37 -0.15
CA TRP A 52 3.82 -14.66 1.08
C TRP A 52 5.25 -14.10 1.08
N HIS A 53 5.38 -12.88 0.58
CA HIS A 53 6.65 -12.16 0.55
C HIS A 53 6.54 -10.86 1.33
N THR A 54 7.47 -10.63 2.26
CA THR A 54 7.47 -9.40 3.08
C THR A 54 7.63 -8.13 2.24
N THR A 55 7.26 -6.99 2.81
CA THR A 55 7.52 -5.67 2.20
C THR A 55 9.04 -5.49 2.00
N GLY A 56 9.43 -4.86 0.90
CA GLY A 56 10.85 -4.69 0.54
C GLY A 56 11.51 -5.91 -0.12
N SER A 57 10.82 -7.04 -0.26
CA SER A 57 11.33 -8.25 -0.94
C SER A 57 11.37 -8.16 -2.47
N GLY A 58 10.84 -7.07 -3.07
CA GLY A 58 10.74 -6.92 -4.52
C GLY A 58 9.58 -7.70 -5.12
N LYS A 59 8.42 -7.71 -4.45
CA LYS A 59 7.16 -8.31 -4.97
C LYS A 59 6.83 -7.81 -6.38
N THR A 60 6.97 -6.50 -6.62
CA THR A 60 6.69 -5.88 -7.93
C THR A 60 7.56 -6.47 -9.05
N LEU A 61 8.86 -6.66 -8.82
CA LEU A 61 9.74 -7.31 -9.80
C LEU A 61 9.34 -8.78 -10.02
N THR A 62 9.00 -9.49 -8.95
CA THR A 62 8.59 -10.90 -9.03
C THR A 62 7.29 -11.04 -9.83
N SER A 63 6.28 -10.22 -9.53
CA SER A 63 4.98 -10.25 -10.20
C SER A 63 5.10 -9.81 -11.67
N PHE A 64 5.90 -8.77 -11.97
CA PHE A 64 6.19 -8.36 -13.34
C PHE A 64 6.82 -9.49 -14.15
N LYS A 65 7.89 -10.10 -13.63
CA LYS A 65 8.57 -11.19 -14.36
C LYS A 65 7.68 -12.41 -14.52
N THR A 66 6.86 -12.72 -13.52
CA THR A 66 5.84 -13.76 -13.61
C THR A 66 4.84 -13.46 -14.72
N ALA A 67 4.31 -12.22 -14.78
CA ALA A 67 3.41 -11.79 -15.83
C ALA A 67 4.05 -11.90 -17.22
N GLN A 68 5.29 -11.40 -17.37
CA GLN A 68 6.04 -11.46 -18.62
C GLN A 68 6.30 -12.91 -19.09
N LEU A 69 6.60 -13.82 -18.17
CA LEU A 69 6.80 -15.24 -18.52
C LEU A 69 5.46 -15.95 -18.81
N ALA A 70 4.39 -15.62 -18.09
CA ALA A 70 3.07 -16.19 -18.33
C ALA A 70 2.51 -15.79 -19.71
N THR A 71 2.78 -14.56 -20.18
CA THR A 71 2.37 -14.14 -21.56
C THR A 71 3.09 -14.86 -22.68
N LYS A 72 4.16 -15.61 -22.37
CA LYS A 72 4.88 -16.45 -23.35
C LYS A 72 4.30 -17.85 -23.48
N LEU A 73 3.34 -18.21 -22.63
CA LEU A 73 2.58 -19.44 -22.77
C LEU A 73 1.50 -19.25 -23.84
N ASP A 74 1.56 -20.02 -24.92
CA ASP A 74 0.72 -19.83 -26.11
C ASP A 74 -0.80 -19.89 -25.81
N TYR A 75 -1.17 -20.59 -24.74
CA TYR A 75 -2.55 -20.73 -24.32
C TYR A 75 -3.06 -19.62 -23.38
N ILE A 76 -2.20 -18.69 -22.94
CA ILE A 76 -2.60 -17.54 -22.11
C ILE A 76 -2.89 -16.33 -23.01
N ASP A 77 -4.12 -15.87 -22.99
CA ASP A 77 -4.56 -14.71 -23.76
C ASP A 77 -4.06 -13.40 -23.15
N LYS A 78 -4.25 -13.22 -21.83
CA LYS A 78 -3.90 -11.99 -21.11
C LYS A 78 -3.50 -12.25 -19.67
N VAL A 79 -2.74 -11.30 -19.13
CA VAL A 79 -2.43 -11.19 -17.69
C VAL A 79 -3.03 -9.88 -17.18
N LEU A 80 -3.92 -9.96 -16.20
CA LEU A 80 -4.51 -8.82 -15.50
C LEU A 80 -3.80 -8.65 -14.17
N PHE A 81 -3.12 -7.52 -13.98
CA PHE A 81 -2.53 -7.14 -12.71
C PHE A 81 -3.50 -6.19 -12.01
N VAL A 82 -4.08 -6.66 -10.91
CA VAL A 82 -5.12 -5.96 -10.16
C VAL A 82 -4.52 -5.38 -8.89
N VAL A 83 -4.56 -4.07 -8.78
CA VAL A 83 -4.14 -3.32 -7.60
C VAL A 83 -5.36 -2.80 -6.86
N ASP A 84 -5.21 -2.68 -5.54
CA ASP A 84 -6.31 -2.22 -4.69
C ASP A 84 -6.59 -0.72 -4.85
N ARG A 85 -5.57 0.11 -5.09
CA ARG A 85 -5.66 1.57 -5.07
C ARG A 85 -5.25 2.23 -6.37
N LYS A 86 -5.88 3.38 -6.67
CA LYS A 86 -5.55 4.23 -7.82
C LYS A 86 -4.08 4.71 -7.82
N ASP A 87 -3.51 4.94 -6.64
CA ASP A 87 -2.13 5.42 -6.51
C ASP A 87 -1.10 4.32 -6.73
N LEU A 88 -1.41 3.10 -6.27
CA LEU A 88 -0.60 1.92 -6.54
C LEU A 88 -0.62 1.55 -8.02
N ASP A 89 -1.74 1.77 -8.71
CA ASP A 89 -1.85 1.62 -10.17
C ASP A 89 -0.74 2.42 -10.87
N TYR A 90 -0.59 3.70 -10.50
CA TYR A 90 0.43 4.56 -11.09
C TYR A 90 1.86 4.17 -10.67
N GLN A 91 2.11 3.86 -9.40
CA GLN A 91 3.43 3.44 -8.93
C GLN A 91 3.85 2.11 -9.56
N THR A 92 2.96 1.15 -9.58
CA THR A 92 3.17 -0.17 -10.21
C THR A 92 3.44 -0.01 -11.70
N MET A 93 2.69 0.86 -12.38
CA MET A 93 2.88 1.16 -13.77
C MET A 93 4.27 1.77 -14.06
N LYS A 94 4.67 2.75 -13.24
CA LYS A 94 6.01 3.36 -13.33
C LYS A 94 7.13 2.36 -13.08
N GLU A 95 6.95 1.43 -12.16
CA GLU A 95 7.92 0.35 -11.93
C GLU A 95 7.95 -0.64 -13.08
N TYR A 96 6.78 -1.01 -13.65
CA TYR A 96 6.71 -1.90 -14.81
C TYR A 96 7.34 -1.24 -16.05
N ASP A 97 7.06 0.05 -16.30
CA ASP A 97 7.70 0.81 -17.39
C ASP A 97 9.21 0.98 -17.18
N ARG A 98 9.66 1.00 -15.92
CA ARG A 98 11.08 0.98 -15.58
C ARG A 98 11.70 -0.38 -15.93
N PHE A 99 10.98 -1.47 -15.68
CA PHE A 99 11.47 -2.82 -16.01
C PHE A 99 11.49 -3.05 -17.53
N GLU A 100 10.44 -2.69 -18.23
CA GLU A 100 10.34 -2.78 -19.68
C GLU A 100 9.33 -1.75 -20.20
N LYS A 101 9.82 -0.76 -20.93
CA LYS A 101 8.98 0.33 -21.44
C LYS A 101 7.87 -0.19 -22.36
N GLY A 102 6.63 0.12 -22.00
CA GLY A 102 5.44 -0.30 -22.76
C GLY A 102 5.06 -1.77 -22.54
N ALA A 103 5.69 -2.49 -21.59
CA ALA A 103 5.34 -3.88 -21.28
C ALA A 103 3.96 -4.05 -20.67
N ALA A 104 3.45 -3.00 -20.04
CA ALA A 104 2.17 -3.01 -19.36
C ALA A 104 1.32 -1.81 -19.78
N ASN A 105 0.02 -2.02 -19.84
CA ASN A 105 -0.96 -1.00 -20.20
C ASN A 105 -1.79 -0.61 -18.99
N SER A 106 -1.63 0.62 -18.51
CA SER A 106 -2.52 1.16 -17.48
C SER A 106 -3.75 1.80 -18.09
N ASN A 107 -4.76 2.01 -17.29
CA ASN A 107 -6.00 2.63 -17.71
C ASN A 107 -6.44 3.71 -16.73
N THR A 108 -6.75 4.89 -17.25
CA THR A 108 -7.28 6.02 -16.51
C THR A 108 -8.81 5.97 -16.39
N SER A 109 -9.46 5.15 -17.20
CA SER A 109 -10.92 5.00 -17.20
C SER A 109 -11.36 3.59 -17.60
N THR A 110 -12.60 3.22 -17.22
CA THR A 110 -13.21 1.95 -17.62
C THR A 110 -13.32 1.78 -19.14
N LYS A 111 -13.46 2.87 -19.90
CA LYS A 111 -13.48 2.83 -21.39
C LYS A 111 -12.13 2.43 -21.96
N ILE A 112 -11.04 2.92 -21.37
CA ILE A 112 -9.67 2.55 -21.78
C ILE A 112 -9.40 1.10 -21.40
N LEU A 113 -9.80 0.67 -20.19
CA LEU A 113 -9.72 -0.73 -19.79
C LEU A 113 -10.43 -1.64 -20.78
N GLN A 114 -11.65 -1.29 -21.21
CA GLN A 114 -12.39 -2.06 -22.23
C GLN A 114 -11.61 -2.21 -23.53
N LYS A 115 -11.08 -1.11 -24.07
CA LYS A 115 -10.26 -1.16 -25.29
C LYS A 115 -9.04 -2.06 -25.14
N GLN A 116 -8.35 -2.00 -24.00
CA GLN A 116 -7.18 -2.85 -23.73
C GLN A 116 -7.56 -4.33 -23.59
N LEU A 117 -8.72 -4.64 -22.99
CA LEU A 117 -9.23 -6.00 -22.90
C LEU A 117 -9.59 -6.59 -24.30
N GLU A 118 -10.05 -5.74 -25.20
CA GLU A 118 -10.38 -6.11 -26.59
C GLU A 118 -9.14 -6.17 -27.51
N ASP A 119 -8.09 -5.40 -27.22
CA ASP A 119 -6.86 -5.32 -28.05
C ASP A 119 -5.98 -6.57 -27.86
N PRO A 120 -5.77 -7.40 -28.91
CA PRO A 120 -4.91 -8.60 -28.80
C PRO A 120 -3.45 -8.30 -28.46
N SER A 121 -2.95 -7.09 -28.75
CA SER A 121 -1.56 -6.70 -28.49
C SER A 121 -1.31 -6.35 -27.01
N ALA A 122 -2.34 -5.92 -26.28
CA ALA A 122 -2.27 -5.59 -24.86
C ALA A 122 -2.26 -6.86 -24.00
N LYS A 123 -1.11 -7.51 -23.86
CA LYS A 123 -0.96 -8.79 -23.13
C LYS A 123 -0.98 -8.63 -21.62
N ILE A 124 -0.37 -7.57 -21.09
CA ILE A 124 -0.32 -7.27 -19.64
C ILE A 124 -1.12 -5.98 -19.42
N ILE A 125 -2.14 -6.05 -18.57
CA ILE A 125 -3.02 -4.91 -18.27
C ILE A 125 -3.00 -4.69 -16.75
N ILE A 126 -2.63 -3.48 -16.32
CA ILE A 126 -2.69 -3.06 -14.92
C ILE A 126 -3.97 -2.28 -14.71
N THR A 127 -4.75 -2.66 -13.71
CA THR A 127 -6.02 -2.01 -13.40
C THR A 127 -6.32 -2.07 -11.91
N THR A 128 -7.27 -1.26 -11.45
CA THR A 128 -7.78 -1.35 -10.08
C THR A 128 -8.97 -2.31 -10.00
N ILE A 129 -9.18 -2.90 -8.82
CA ILE A 129 -10.32 -3.78 -8.58
C ILE A 129 -11.65 -3.07 -8.85
N GLN A 130 -11.77 -1.78 -8.52
CA GLN A 130 -12.97 -0.96 -8.73
C GLN A 130 -13.26 -0.75 -10.23
N LYS A 131 -12.23 -0.48 -11.04
CA LYS A 131 -12.41 -0.35 -12.51
C LYS A 131 -12.85 -1.68 -13.13
N LEU A 132 -12.25 -2.78 -12.68
CA LEU A 132 -12.61 -4.11 -13.16
C LEU A 132 -14.05 -4.48 -12.74
N ASP A 133 -14.46 -4.19 -11.51
CA ASP A 133 -15.83 -4.37 -11.04
C ASP A 133 -16.83 -3.52 -11.83
N THR A 134 -16.52 -2.26 -12.07
CA THR A 134 -17.35 -1.37 -12.91
C THR A 134 -17.47 -1.86 -14.34
N PHE A 135 -16.36 -2.36 -14.91
CA PHE A 135 -16.37 -2.96 -16.26
C PHE A 135 -17.30 -4.17 -16.32
N ILE A 136 -17.18 -5.10 -15.37
CA ILE A 136 -18.03 -6.30 -15.28
C ILE A 136 -19.51 -5.91 -15.12
N SER A 137 -19.81 -4.89 -14.29
CA SER A 137 -21.18 -4.43 -14.07
C SER A 137 -21.84 -3.91 -15.34
N LYS A 138 -21.07 -3.22 -16.20
CA LYS A 138 -21.56 -2.60 -17.43
C LYS A 138 -21.56 -3.57 -18.62
N ASN A 139 -20.75 -4.61 -18.59
CA ASN A 139 -20.53 -5.53 -19.73
C ASN A 139 -20.76 -6.97 -19.29
N LYS A 140 -22.02 -7.35 -19.02
CA LYS A 140 -22.38 -8.67 -18.47
C LYS A 140 -22.05 -9.86 -19.39
N THR A 141 -21.89 -9.63 -20.69
CA THR A 141 -21.67 -10.66 -21.71
C THR A 141 -20.51 -10.29 -22.63
N HIS A 142 -19.31 -10.21 -22.07
CA HIS A 142 -18.09 -9.86 -22.83
C HIS A 142 -17.25 -11.10 -23.11
N ASP A 143 -16.64 -11.21 -24.32
CA ASP A 143 -15.88 -12.39 -24.74
C ASP A 143 -14.62 -12.64 -23.88
N ILE A 144 -14.08 -11.61 -23.25
CA ILE A 144 -12.93 -11.72 -22.35
C ILE A 144 -13.18 -12.73 -21.21
N TYR A 145 -14.42 -12.91 -20.78
CA TYR A 145 -14.76 -13.82 -19.67
C TYR A 145 -14.55 -15.30 -20.01
N LYS A 146 -14.47 -15.63 -21.29
CA LYS A 146 -14.20 -16.99 -21.78
C LYS A 146 -12.74 -17.23 -22.10
N LYS A 147 -11.94 -16.15 -22.23
CA LYS A 147 -10.52 -16.25 -22.55
C LYS A 147 -9.73 -16.81 -21.40
N HIS A 148 -8.58 -17.41 -21.71
CA HIS A 148 -7.68 -17.97 -20.72
C HIS A 148 -6.79 -16.86 -20.16
N ILE A 149 -7.04 -16.45 -18.94
CA ILE A 149 -6.37 -15.31 -18.33
C ILE A 149 -5.68 -15.69 -17.02
N VAL A 150 -4.63 -14.95 -16.70
CA VAL A 150 -3.98 -14.96 -15.39
C VAL A 150 -4.32 -13.65 -14.68
N ILE A 151 -4.83 -13.73 -13.46
CA ILE A 151 -5.16 -12.57 -12.63
C ILE A 151 -4.20 -12.56 -11.45
N ILE A 152 -3.46 -11.47 -11.28
CA ILE A 152 -2.51 -11.28 -10.19
C ILE A 152 -2.99 -10.11 -9.33
N PHE A 153 -3.22 -10.36 -8.05
CA PHE A 153 -3.54 -9.33 -7.06
C PHE A 153 -2.30 -8.93 -6.28
N ASP A 154 -2.00 -7.64 -6.22
CA ASP A 154 -1.01 -7.11 -5.28
C ASP A 154 -1.69 -6.70 -3.97
N GLU A 155 -0.95 -6.84 -2.85
CA GLU A 155 -1.46 -6.65 -1.48
C GLU A 155 -2.84 -7.30 -1.28
N CYS A 156 -2.95 -8.55 -1.71
CA CYS A 156 -4.21 -9.27 -1.88
C CYS A 156 -5.04 -9.41 -0.59
N HIS A 157 -4.42 -9.28 0.59
CA HIS A 157 -5.10 -9.29 1.88
C HIS A 157 -6.16 -8.19 2.03
N ARG A 158 -6.08 -7.12 1.24
CA ARG A 158 -7.02 -5.99 1.27
C ARG A 158 -8.27 -6.23 0.43
N SER A 159 -8.16 -7.00 -0.64
CA SER A 159 -9.20 -7.16 -1.66
C SER A 159 -9.81 -8.56 -1.73
N GLN A 160 -9.38 -9.48 -0.84
CA GLN A 160 -9.71 -10.90 -0.95
C GLN A 160 -11.13 -11.28 -0.50
N PHE A 161 -11.82 -10.44 0.29
CA PHE A 161 -13.10 -10.81 0.91
C PHE A 161 -14.31 -10.02 0.43
N GLY A 162 -14.14 -9.02 -0.42
CA GLY A 162 -15.25 -8.16 -0.84
C GLY A 162 -16.12 -8.75 -1.94
N GLY A 163 -17.32 -8.17 -2.10
CA GLY A 163 -18.24 -8.50 -3.20
C GLY A 163 -17.61 -8.38 -4.59
N MET A 164 -16.62 -7.46 -4.76
CA MET A 164 -15.86 -7.28 -6.00
C MET A 164 -15.03 -8.52 -6.35
N HIS A 165 -14.36 -9.15 -5.38
CA HIS A 165 -13.61 -10.40 -5.59
C HIS A 165 -14.53 -11.53 -6.03
N LYS A 166 -15.65 -11.75 -5.32
CA LYS A 166 -16.67 -12.77 -5.69
C LYS A 166 -17.20 -12.53 -7.11
N LYS A 167 -17.43 -11.28 -7.48
CA LYS A 167 -17.94 -10.93 -8.80
C LYS A 167 -16.92 -11.21 -9.91
N ILE A 168 -15.64 -10.93 -9.69
CA ILE A 168 -14.57 -11.26 -10.64
C ILE A 168 -14.52 -12.79 -10.82
N THR A 169 -14.39 -13.54 -9.74
CA THR A 169 -14.26 -15.01 -9.79
C THR A 169 -15.51 -15.73 -10.33
N SER A 170 -16.70 -15.16 -10.16
CA SER A 170 -17.94 -15.72 -10.75
C SER A 170 -18.11 -15.40 -12.24
N THR A 171 -17.54 -14.29 -12.70
CA THR A 171 -17.73 -13.79 -14.07
C THR A 171 -16.75 -14.43 -15.06
N PHE A 172 -15.45 -14.42 -14.74
CA PHE A 172 -14.44 -15.09 -15.55
C PHE A 172 -14.57 -16.61 -15.43
N LYS A 173 -14.41 -17.35 -16.53
CA LYS A 173 -14.63 -18.81 -16.55
C LYS A 173 -13.34 -19.61 -16.67
N ASN A 174 -12.32 -19.06 -17.32
CA ASN A 174 -11.08 -19.75 -17.61
C ASN A 174 -9.90 -18.90 -17.11
N TYR A 175 -9.66 -18.95 -15.81
CA TYR A 175 -8.66 -18.10 -15.16
C TYR A 175 -7.79 -18.87 -14.17
N HIS A 176 -6.62 -18.29 -13.91
CA HIS A 176 -5.76 -18.56 -12.76
C HIS A 176 -5.71 -17.31 -11.87
N LEU A 177 -5.79 -17.48 -10.56
CA LEU A 177 -5.84 -16.38 -9.61
C LEU A 177 -4.69 -16.44 -8.63
N PHE A 178 -3.79 -15.46 -8.67
CA PHE A 178 -2.64 -15.42 -7.77
C PHE A 178 -2.65 -14.15 -6.90
N GLY A 179 -2.36 -14.32 -5.60
CA GLY A 179 -2.23 -13.24 -4.65
C GLY A 179 -0.79 -13.03 -4.20
N PHE A 180 -0.32 -11.77 -4.17
CA PHE A 180 0.92 -11.37 -3.53
C PHE A 180 0.60 -10.57 -2.28
N THR A 181 1.22 -10.94 -1.14
CA THR A 181 1.00 -10.22 0.12
C THR A 181 2.18 -10.38 1.08
N GLY A 182 2.43 -9.35 1.89
CA GLY A 182 3.34 -9.42 3.03
C GLY A 182 2.67 -9.89 4.31
N THR A 183 1.33 -9.83 4.37
CA THR A 183 0.51 -10.07 5.57
C THR A 183 -0.70 -10.93 5.23
N PRO A 184 -0.52 -12.24 4.95
CA PRO A 184 -1.64 -13.12 4.67
C PRO A 184 -2.56 -13.23 5.90
N ILE A 185 -3.85 -13.42 5.64
CA ILE A 185 -4.85 -13.63 6.68
C ILE A 185 -5.00 -15.14 6.91
N PHE A 186 -4.75 -15.55 8.13
CA PHE A 186 -4.91 -16.92 8.64
C PHE A 186 -6.15 -17.00 9.51
N THR A 187 -6.52 -18.20 9.91
CA THR A 187 -7.69 -18.42 10.79
C THR A 187 -7.56 -17.67 12.13
N GLU A 188 -6.33 -17.60 12.67
CA GLU A 188 -6.03 -16.99 13.97
C GLU A 188 -6.18 -15.46 13.97
N ASN A 189 -5.98 -14.82 12.81
CA ASN A 189 -6.07 -13.36 12.66
C ASN A 189 -7.22 -12.93 11.74
N SER A 190 -8.11 -13.86 11.36
CA SER A 190 -9.32 -13.54 10.64
C SER A 190 -10.33 -12.87 11.58
N GLY A 191 -10.86 -11.70 11.18
CA GLY A 191 -11.87 -10.98 11.94
C GLY A 191 -13.16 -11.82 12.14
N SER A 192 -13.94 -11.48 13.16
CA SER A 192 -15.23 -12.14 13.48
C SER A 192 -16.40 -11.67 12.58
N GLY A 193 -16.13 -11.09 11.44
CA GLY A 193 -17.15 -10.64 10.48
C GLY A 193 -18.11 -11.76 10.08
N LYS A 194 -19.41 -11.49 10.21
CA LYS A 194 -20.46 -12.52 10.08
C LYS A 194 -20.84 -12.86 8.64
N ASP A 195 -20.41 -12.08 7.63
CA ASP A 195 -21.03 -12.12 6.30
C ASP A 195 -20.11 -12.50 5.11
N SER A 196 -18.84 -12.84 5.31
CA SER A 196 -18.01 -13.36 4.23
C SER A 196 -17.84 -14.89 4.35
N ASP A 197 -18.15 -15.63 3.28
CA ASP A 197 -17.88 -17.07 3.18
C ASP A 197 -16.38 -17.38 3.19
N LEU A 198 -15.55 -16.40 2.83
CA LEU A 198 -14.09 -16.49 2.78
C LEU A 198 -13.49 -15.73 3.96
N LYS A 199 -12.67 -16.40 4.76
CA LYS A 199 -12.04 -15.82 5.96
C LYS A 199 -10.52 -15.77 5.91
N THR A 200 -9.90 -16.56 5.02
CA THR A 200 -8.44 -16.65 4.95
C THR A 200 -7.93 -16.41 3.52
N THR A 201 -6.65 -16.05 3.41
CA THR A 201 -5.99 -15.87 2.10
C THR A 201 -5.99 -17.18 1.30
N GLU A 202 -5.84 -18.32 1.97
CA GLU A 202 -5.88 -19.64 1.33
C GLU A 202 -7.26 -19.96 0.74
N GLN A 203 -8.33 -19.63 1.45
CA GLN A 203 -9.69 -19.81 0.93
C GLN A 203 -9.97 -18.96 -0.32
N ALA A 204 -9.37 -17.74 -0.38
CA ALA A 204 -9.60 -16.83 -1.49
C ALA A 204 -8.74 -17.14 -2.73
N PHE A 205 -7.51 -17.57 -2.53
CA PHE A 205 -6.52 -17.71 -3.62
C PHE A 205 -6.03 -19.14 -3.83
N GLY A 206 -6.23 -20.05 -2.89
CA GLY A 206 -5.69 -21.42 -2.93
C GLY A 206 -4.39 -21.58 -2.14
N ASP A 207 -3.62 -22.60 -2.48
CA ASP A 207 -2.43 -22.99 -1.74
C ASP A 207 -1.36 -21.87 -1.63
N LYS A 208 -0.63 -21.88 -0.51
CA LYS A 208 0.57 -21.09 -0.33
C LYS A 208 1.71 -21.65 -1.20
N LEU A 209 2.02 -20.96 -2.30
CA LEU A 209 3.00 -21.44 -3.26
C LEU A 209 4.44 -21.16 -2.81
N HIS A 210 4.69 -19.99 -2.18
CA HIS A 210 6.02 -19.65 -1.71
C HIS A 210 5.97 -18.71 -0.50
N THR A 211 7.00 -18.78 0.34
CA THR A 211 7.17 -17.96 1.53
C THR A 211 8.55 -17.33 1.57
N TYR A 212 8.59 -16.01 1.81
CA TYR A 212 9.80 -15.25 2.14
C TYR A 212 9.40 -14.17 3.15
N THR A 213 9.58 -14.52 4.42
CA THR A 213 9.12 -13.70 5.55
C THR A 213 10.09 -12.57 5.87
N ILE A 214 9.68 -11.69 6.79
CA ILE A 214 10.56 -10.64 7.31
C ILE A 214 11.80 -11.23 7.99
N VAL A 215 11.70 -12.40 8.62
CA VAL A 215 12.84 -13.09 9.25
C VAL A 215 13.85 -13.53 8.20
N ASP A 216 13.36 -14.10 7.08
CA ASP A 216 14.23 -14.50 5.97
C ASP A 216 14.91 -13.26 5.36
N ALA A 217 14.16 -12.16 5.19
CA ALA A 217 14.67 -10.92 4.61
C ALA A 217 15.74 -10.24 5.49
N ILE A 218 15.60 -10.31 6.81
CA ILE A 218 16.61 -9.81 7.76
C ILE A 218 17.85 -10.70 7.74
N ARG A 219 17.68 -12.02 7.76
CA ARG A 219 18.80 -12.98 7.67
C ARG A 219 19.61 -12.79 6.40
N ASP A 220 18.94 -12.54 5.28
CA ASP A 220 19.58 -12.33 3.98
C ASP A 220 20.08 -10.87 3.77
N ALA A 221 20.02 -10.03 4.81
CA ALA A 221 20.38 -8.61 4.81
C ALA A 221 19.63 -7.75 3.73
N ASN A 222 18.43 -8.18 3.35
CA ASN A 222 17.57 -7.47 2.42
C ASN A 222 16.70 -6.41 3.12
N VAL A 223 16.45 -6.60 4.40
CA VAL A 223 15.71 -5.69 5.29
C VAL A 223 16.55 -5.50 6.55
N LEU A 224 16.60 -4.28 7.04
CA LEU A 224 17.29 -3.98 8.30
C LEU A 224 16.55 -4.64 9.48
N PRO A 225 17.28 -5.12 10.49
CA PRO A 225 16.66 -5.59 11.71
C PRO A 225 15.92 -4.44 12.40
N PHE A 226 14.82 -4.77 13.08
CA PHE A 226 14.02 -3.82 13.84
C PHE A 226 13.78 -4.33 15.26
N ARG A 227 13.45 -3.41 16.15
CA ARG A 227 13.05 -3.70 17.52
C ARG A 227 11.61 -3.28 17.72
N ILE A 228 10.85 -4.12 18.41
CA ILE A 228 9.48 -3.82 18.84
C ILE A 228 9.51 -3.56 20.34
N ASP A 229 9.06 -2.38 20.74
CA ASP A 229 8.84 -2.02 22.14
C ASP A 229 7.32 -1.92 22.38
N TYR A 230 6.80 -2.73 23.31
CA TYR A 230 5.40 -2.71 23.70
C TYR A 230 5.22 -1.83 24.93
N ILE A 231 4.36 -0.82 24.83
CA ILE A 231 4.04 0.09 25.93
C ILE A 231 2.54 0.01 26.17
N SER A 232 2.16 -0.56 27.33
CA SER A 232 0.76 -0.62 27.73
C SER A 232 0.32 0.75 28.27
N THR A 233 -0.65 1.37 27.62
CA THR A 233 -1.21 2.68 27.98
C THR A 233 -2.64 2.59 28.50
N MET A 234 -3.21 1.38 28.55
CA MET A 234 -4.56 1.12 29.07
C MET A 234 -4.59 -0.17 29.86
N LYS A 235 -5.46 -0.21 30.87
CA LYS A 235 -5.83 -1.44 31.58
C LYS A 235 -7.24 -1.83 31.12
N GLU A 236 -7.39 -3.01 30.53
CA GLU A 236 -8.72 -3.54 30.21
C GLU A 236 -9.37 -4.12 31.46
N SER A 237 -10.63 -3.73 31.71
CA SER A 237 -11.44 -4.36 32.73
C SER A 237 -12.01 -5.67 32.20
N SER A 238 -11.80 -6.77 32.92
CA SER A 238 -12.25 -8.11 32.54
C SER A 238 -13.77 -8.35 32.64
N ASN A 239 -14.53 -7.37 33.16
CA ASN A 239 -15.94 -7.56 33.57
C ASN A 239 -16.99 -6.99 32.59
N ILE A 240 -16.66 -6.63 31.36
CA ILE A 240 -17.63 -6.10 30.41
C ILE A 240 -17.90 -7.14 29.33
N ASP A 241 -19.09 -7.74 29.34
CA ASP A 241 -19.49 -8.77 28.37
C ASP A 241 -20.08 -8.22 27.05
N ASP A 242 -20.51 -6.95 27.00
CA ASP A 242 -21.08 -6.33 25.82
C ASP A 242 -19.99 -5.75 24.90
N LYS A 243 -19.88 -6.28 23.67
CA LYS A 243 -18.90 -5.87 22.67
C LYS A 243 -19.05 -4.40 22.26
N LYS A 244 -20.29 -3.87 22.21
CA LYS A 244 -20.53 -2.45 21.84
C LYS A 244 -20.11 -1.51 22.94
N VAL A 245 -20.40 -1.85 24.20
CA VAL A 245 -19.95 -1.06 25.35
C VAL A 245 -18.43 -1.07 25.45
N LYS A 246 -17.78 -2.22 25.26
CA LYS A 246 -16.30 -2.32 25.18
C LYS A 246 -15.69 -1.42 24.09
N ALA A 247 -16.33 -1.34 22.92
CA ALA A 247 -15.83 -0.49 21.84
C ALA A 247 -15.94 1.00 22.16
N ILE A 248 -17.08 1.45 22.72
CA ILE A 248 -17.30 2.85 23.14
C ILE A 248 -16.35 3.24 24.27
N ASP A 249 -16.18 2.38 25.28
CA ASP A 249 -15.25 2.62 26.39
C ASP A 249 -13.79 2.66 25.90
N ARG A 250 -13.43 1.82 24.94
CA ARG A 250 -12.11 1.82 24.34
C ARG A 250 -11.84 3.11 23.54
N GLU A 251 -12.79 3.58 22.75
CA GLU A 251 -12.66 4.82 22.03
C GLU A 251 -12.53 6.04 22.95
N ASN A 252 -13.38 6.13 23.98
CA ASN A 252 -13.30 7.17 25.01
C ASN A 252 -11.95 7.14 25.74
N ALA A 253 -11.46 5.96 26.12
CA ALA A 253 -10.15 5.80 26.75
C ALA A 253 -9.00 6.22 25.81
N MET A 254 -9.11 5.93 24.51
CA MET A 254 -8.13 6.35 23.52
C MET A 254 -8.09 7.87 23.33
N LEU A 255 -9.22 8.55 23.50
CA LEU A 255 -9.37 10.01 23.33
C LEU A 255 -9.15 10.78 24.64
N ASP A 256 -8.82 10.09 25.75
CA ASP A 256 -8.58 10.72 27.06
C ASP A 256 -7.42 11.71 26.98
N PRO A 257 -7.64 12.99 27.42
CA PRO A 257 -6.64 14.05 27.31
C PRO A 257 -5.36 13.76 28.09
N LYS A 258 -5.45 13.09 29.26
CA LYS A 258 -4.29 12.75 30.07
C LYS A 258 -3.43 11.71 29.36
N ARG A 259 -4.07 10.67 28.82
CA ARG A 259 -3.39 9.64 28.04
C ARG A 259 -2.67 10.24 26.82
N ILE A 260 -3.35 11.11 26.07
CA ILE A 260 -2.77 11.79 24.89
C ILE A 260 -1.57 12.63 25.32
N SER A 261 -1.67 13.38 26.41
CA SER A 261 -0.58 14.19 26.92
C SER A 261 0.62 13.36 27.37
N GLU A 262 0.40 12.26 28.09
CA GLU A 262 1.46 11.35 28.57
C GLU A 262 2.18 10.65 27.38
N ILE A 263 1.43 10.17 26.38
CA ILE A 263 2.02 9.55 25.19
C ILE A 263 2.82 10.57 24.40
N THR A 264 2.29 11.79 24.22
CA THR A 264 3.00 12.86 23.53
C THR A 264 4.30 13.23 24.23
N ALA A 265 4.25 13.36 25.56
CA ALA A 265 5.44 13.62 26.38
C ALA A 265 6.47 12.51 26.22
N TYR A 266 6.06 11.24 26.31
CA TYR A 266 6.95 10.10 26.13
C TYR A 266 7.62 10.10 24.75
N ILE A 267 6.86 10.33 23.68
CA ILE A 267 7.40 10.38 22.32
C ILE A 267 8.42 11.52 22.19
N LEU A 268 8.09 12.72 22.68
CA LEU A 268 9.01 13.87 22.62
C LEU A 268 10.28 13.66 23.43
N ASP A 269 10.20 13.04 24.62
CA ASP A 269 11.35 12.83 25.49
C ASP A 269 12.30 11.76 24.94
N HIS A 270 11.78 10.77 24.22
CA HIS A 270 12.56 9.68 23.64
C HIS A 270 12.84 9.86 22.14
N PHE A 271 12.37 10.96 21.51
CA PHE A 271 12.44 11.15 20.06
C PHE A 271 13.87 11.03 19.53
N ASP A 272 14.81 11.77 20.11
CA ASP A 272 16.20 11.81 19.66
C ASP A 272 16.90 10.46 19.85
N GLN A 273 16.59 9.76 20.93
CA GLN A 273 17.10 8.42 21.19
C GLN A 273 16.57 7.40 20.17
N LYS A 274 15.24 7.37 19.95
CA LYS A 274 14.58 6.42 19.06
C LYS A 274 14.90 6.69 17.58
N THR A 275 15.16 7.93 17.22
CA THR A 275 15.54 8.33 15.86
C THR A 275 17.06 8.44 15.66
N TYR A 276 17.87 8.02 16.62
CA TYR A 276 19.35 8.04 16.56
C TYR A 276 19.96 9.43 16.34
N ARG A 277 19.32 10.51 16.80
CA ARG A 277 19.79 11.89 16.60
C ARG A 277 20.82 12.35 17.64
N ASN A 278 20.87 11.72 18.79
CA ASN A 278 21.77 12.08 19.88
C ASN A 278 23.01 11.19 19.96
N GLN A 279 23.34 10.46 18.91
CA GLN A 279 24.55 9.64 18.83
C GLN A 279 25.69 10.37 18.12
N SER A 280 26.92 10.06 18.45
CA SER A 280 28.12 10.67 17.85
C SER A 280 28.21 10.44 16.33
N HIS A 281 27.56 9.41 15.79
CA HIS A 281 27.52 9.07 14.38
C HIS A 281 26.10 9.18 13.80
N SER A 282 25.33 10.17 14.25
CA SER A 282 23.94 10.37 13.80
C SER A 282 23.84 10.95 12.38
N TYR A 283 24.93 11.52 11.86
CA TYR A 283 24.97 12.09 10.51
C TYR A 283 25.51 11.07 9.51
N TYR A 284 24.82 10.90 8.39
CA TYR A 284 25.25 10.05 7.28
C TYR A 284 24.89 10.66 5.93
N ASP A 285 25.65 10.25 4.90
CA ASP A 285 25.44 10.72 3.54
C ASP A 285 24.14 10.14 2.96
N TYR A 286 23.32 11.02 2.42
CA TYR A 286 22.01 10.67 1.88
C TYR A 286 21.72 11.45 0.60
N LYS A 287 21.00 10.82 -0.33
CA LYS A 287 20.57 11.48 -1.58
C LYS A 287 19.17 12.03 -1.40
N ILE A 288 19.05 13.34 -1.34
CA ILE A 288 17.77 14.05 -1.30
C ILE A 288 17.36 14.54 -2.70
N ILE A 289 16.06 14.79 -2.86
CA ILE A 289 15.47 15.42 -4.04
C ILE A 289 15.32 16.92 -3.75
N THR A 290 15.93 17.79 -4.54
CA THR A 290 15.93 19.23 -4.29
C THR A 290 14.79 20.02 -4.93
N ASN A 291 14.07 19.43 -5.90
CA ASN A 291 12.97 20.06 -6.62
C ASN A 291 11.61 19.40 -6.29
N VAL A 292 11.38 19.14 -5.00
CA VAL A 292 10.18 18.46 -4.49
C VAL A 292 8.90 19.17 -4.91
N ASP A 293 8.83 20.50 -4.78
CA ASP A 293 7.72 21.35 -5.16
C ASP A 293 7.29 21.16 -6.62
N LYS A 294 8.28 21.14 -7.53
CA LYS A 294 8.05 20.95 -8.97
C LYS A 294 7.58 19.54 -9.29
N MET A 295 8.14 18.54 -8.61
CA MET A 295 7.71 17.15 -8.77
C MET A 295 6.29 16.94 -8.25
N ALA A 296 5.95 17.52 -7.11
CA ALA A 296 4.61 17.41 -6.53
C ALA A 296 3.54 18.09 -7.40
N ALA A 297 3.85 19.24 -8.00
CA ALA A 297 2.95 19.97 -8.88
C ALA A 297 2.78 19.35 -10.27
N SER A 298 3.63 18.40 -10.67
CA SER A 298 3.58 17.77 -11.99
C SER A 298 2.39 16.83 -12.12
N LYS A 299 1.43 17.17 -13.00
CA LYS A 299 0.21 16.38 -13.24
C LYS A 299 0.49 14.98 -13.81
N ASN A 300 1.54 14.80 -14.60
CA ASN A 300 1.89 13.55 -15.27
C ASN A 300 3.23 12.99 -14.81
N ASN A 301 3.75 13.44 -13.67
CA ASN A 301 5.08 13.09 -13.14
C ASN A 301 6.22 13.15 -14.20
N THR A 302 6.12 14.08 -15.13
CA THR A 302 7.10 14.31 -16.20
C THR A 302 8.36 15.02 -15.70
N VAL A 303 8.33 15.54 -14.46
CA VAL A 303 9.47 16.24 -13.87
C VAL A 303 10.35 15.22 -13.14
N GLU A 304 11.57 15.05 -13.61
CA GLU A 304 12.58 14.23 -12.94
C GLU A 304 13.10 14.89 -11.66
N GLY A 305 13.37 14.07 -10.64
CA GLY A 305 13.92 14.51 -9.37
C GLY A 305 15.40 14.86 -9.50
N LYS A 306 15.75 16.10 -9.18
CA LYS A 306 17.16 16.51 -9.06
C LYS A 306 17.73 15.99 -7.75
N LYS A 307 18.63 15.01 -7.83
CA LYS A 307 19.24 14.36 -6.66
C LYS A 307 20.52 15.11 -6.25
N GLN A 308 20.65 15.34 -4.96
CA GLN A 308 21.84 15.93 -4.34
C GLN A 308 22.27 15.12 -3.13
N ASN A 309 23.58 14.88 -2.99
CA ASN A 309 24.12 14.28 -1.78
C ASN A 309 24.15 15.32 -0.66
N THR A 310 23.66 14.97 0.50
CA THR A 310 23.69 15.80 1.70
C THR A 310 23.89 14.93 2.94
N LYS A 311 24.26 15.55 4.05
CA LYS A 311 24.30 14.87 5.35
C LYS A 311 22.97 15.08 6.06
N VAL A 312 22.31 13.99 6.43
CA VAL A 312 21.08 14.00 7.23
C VAL A 312 21.35 13.49 8.63
N ASN A 313 20.60 14.01 9.60
CA ASN A 313 20.75 13.66 11.00
C ASN A 313 19.66 12.67 11.41
N GLY A 314 20.06 11.47 11.80
CA GLY A 314 19.17 10.44 12.34
C GLY A 314 18.04 10.03 11.38
N PHE A 315 16.96 9.53 11.97
CA PHE A 315 15.78 9.09 11.24
C PHE A 315 14.56 9.98 11.55
N ASN A 316 13.56 9.95 10.67
CA ASN A 316 12.24 10.49 10.93
C ASN A 316 11.29 9.38 11.43
N SER A 317 10.06 9.74 11.76
CA SER A 317 9.08 8.80 12.32
C SER A 317 7.69 8.99 11.73
N ILE A 318 6.91 7.92 11.72
CA ILE A 318 5.48 7.91 11.41
C ILE A 318 4.74 7.54 12.68
N PHE A 319 3.73 8.32 13.03
CA PHE A 319 2.83 8.08 14.15
C PHE A 319 1.43 7.77 13.62
N ALA A 320 1.11 6.49 13.55
CA ALA A 320 -0.19 6.02 13.10
C ALA A 320 -1.19 6.05 14.27
N VAL A 321 -2.36 6.64 14.03
CA VAL A 321 -3.46 6.70 14.97
C VAL A 321 -4.74 6.12 14.38
N ALA A 322 -5.66 5.66 15.23
CA ALA A 322 -6.82 4.89 14.80
C ALA A 322 -7.94 5.73 14.18
N SER A 323 -7.97 7.06 14.42
CA SER A 323 -9.06 7.92 13.93
C SER A 323 -8.60 9.35 13.71
N ILE A 324 -9.38 10.10 12.91
CA ILE A 324 -9.15 11.52 12.63
C ILE A 324 -9.24 12.36 13.92
N PRO A 325 -10.24 12.17 14.83
CA PRO A 325 -10.25 12.87 16.10
C PRO A 325 -9.00 12.68 16.94
N MET A 326 -8.41 11.47 16.90
CA MET A 326 -7.13 11.21 17.56
C MET A 326 -5.99 12.00 16.89
N ALA A 327 -5.91 12.01 15.57
CA ALA A 327 -4.89 12.77 14.85
C ALA A 327 -4.94 14.26 15.21
N ILE A 328 -6.13 14.84 15.26
CA ILE A 328 -6.37 16.24 15.65
C ILE A 328 -5.84 16.51 17.07
N LYS A 329 -6.25 15.69 18.03
CA LYS A 329 -5.84 15.86 19.44
C LYS A 329 -4.33 15.71 19.62
N TYR A 330 -3.71 14.70 18.99
CA TYR A 330 -2.26 14.50 19.06
C TYR A 330 -1.50 15.63 18.37
N TYR A 331 -1.90 16.07 17.20
CA TYR A 331 -1.25 17.18 16.51
C TYR A 331 -1.20 18.43 17.38
N ASN A 332 -2.34 18.81 17.98
CA ASN A 332 -2.44 19.97 18.86
C ASN A 332 -1.59 19.79 20.13
N GLU A 333 -1.62 18.62 20.74
CA GLU A 333 -0.84 18.36 21.96
C GLU A 333 0.66 18.34 21.67
N PHE A 334 1.11 17.78 20.53
CA PHE A 334 2.50 17.89 20.08
C PHE A 334 2.93 19.34 19.93
N LYS A 335 2.15 20.18 19.23
CA LYS A 335 2.46 21.61 19.04
C LYS A 335 2.55 22.35 20.40
N LYS A 336 1.66 22.06 21.34
CA LYS A 336 1.65 22.64 22.67
C LYS A 336 2.90 22.26 23.44
N GLN A 337 3.18 20.94 23.61
CA GLN A 337 4.30 20.46 24.39
C GLN A 337 5.66 20.82 23.76
N MET A 338 5.77 20.83 22.44
CA MET A 338 6.97 21.30 21.76
C MET A 338 7.28 22.77 22.11
N LYS A 339 6.27 23.64 22.15
CA LYS A 339 6.42 25.04 22.56
C LYS A 339 6.84 25.13 24.03
N GLU A 340 6.22 24.35 24.91
CA GLU A 340 6.53 24.32 26.36
C GLU A 340 7.96 23.79 26.64
N LYS A 341 8.38 22.75 25.90
CA LYS A 341 9.69 22.10 26.07
C LYS A 341 10.81 22.76 25.22
N GLY A 342 10.49 23.78 24.43
CA GLY A 342 11.47 24.42 23.51
C GLY A 342 12.01 23.50 22.41
N LYS A 343 11.30 22.39 22.11
CA LYS A 343 11.69 21.47 21.04
C LYS A 343 11.23 21.98 19.68
N LYS A 344 12.07 21.78 18.66
CA LYS A 344 11.79 22.18 17.27
C LYS A 344 11.79 20.94 16.38
N LEU A 345 10.63 20.33 16.21
CA LEU A 345 10.41 19.26 15.25
C LEU A 345 9.46 19.73 14.14
N VAL A 346 9.73 19.32 12.93
CA VAL A 346 8.82 19.52 11.80
C VAL A 346 7.78 18.41 11.84
N ILE A 347 6.54 18.77 12.18
CA ILE A 347 5.41 17.84 12.26
C ILE A 347 4.45 18.14 11.11
N ALA A 348 4.05 17.09 10.41
CA ALA A 348 2.98 17.13 9.41
C ALA A 348 1.91 16.09 9.76
N THR A 349 0.72 16.27 9.21
CA THR A 349 -0.37 15.28 9.31
C THR A 349 -1.04 15.11 7.97
N ILE A 350 -1.47 13.89 7.71
CA ILE A 350 -2.25 13.57 6.53
C ILE A 350 -3.27 12.47 6.85
N PHE A 351 -4.46 12.67 6.41
CA PHE A 351 -5.55 11.70 6.43
C PHE A 351 -6.51 12.01 5.28
N SER A 352 -7.22 11.00 4.83
CA SER A 352 -8.28 11.13 3.83
C SER A 352 -9.61 10.75 4.44
N TYR A 353 -10.67 11.07 3.72
CA TYR A 353 -12.00 10.59 4.04
C TYR A 353 -12.05 9.08 3.87
N SER A 354 -12.36 8.40 4.96
CA SER A 354 -12.98 7.07 4.94
C SER A 354 -14.35 7.25 5.59
N PRO A 355 -15.46 6.88 4.96
CA PRO A 355 -16.74 6.92 5.64
C PRO A 355 -16.64 6.07 6.91
N ASN A 356 -16.88 6.71 8.06
CA ASN A 356 -17.16 6.02 9.32
C ASN A 356 -18.58 5.42 9.28
N GLU A 357 -19.03 4.98 8.13
CA GLU A 357 -20.19 4.10 8.11
C GLU A 357 -19.68 2.76 8.58
N GLU A 358 -20.30 2.25 9.62
CA GLU A 358 -20.24 0.87 10.04
C GLU A 358 -20.59 -0.01 8.83
N ASP A 359 -19.61 -0.21 7.95
CA ASP A 359 -19.70 -1.30 7.00
C ASP A 359 -19.45 -2.55 7.83
N PRO A 360 -20.46 -3.43 7.97
CA PRO A 360 -20.33 -4.68 8.73
C PRO A 360 -19.26 -5.62 8.14
N GLU A 361 -18.79 -5.34 6.94
CA GLU A 361 -17.66 -6.00 6.30
C GLU A 361 -16.38 -5.24 6.65
N ASP A 362 -15.64 -5.76 7.61
CA ASP A 362 -14.33 -5.34 8.14
C ASP A 362 -13.23 -5.25 7.04
N THR A 363 -13.53 -4.52 5.96
CA THR A 363 -12.61 -4.18 4.89
C THR A 363 -11.84 -2.95 5.32
N LEU A 364 -10.52 -3.07 5.44
CA LEU A 364 -9.61 -1.95 5.62
C LEU A 364 -9.97 -0.86 4.60
N HIS A 365 -10.48 0.27 5.10
CA HIS A 365 -10.97 1.38 4.28
C HIS A 365 -9.89 1.88 3.33
N ASP A 366 -10.25 2.09 2.07
CA ASP A 366 -9.39 2.66 1.03
C ASP A 366 -8.84 4.02 1.46
N GLU A 367 -7.53 4.23 1.26
CA GLU A 367 -6.98 5.59 1.24
C GLU A 367 -7.57 6.31 0.03
N SER A 368 -8.64 7.05 0.22
CA SER A 368 -9.16 7.92 -0.82
C SER A 368 -8.50 9.30 -0.71
N PHE A 369 -8.20 9.95 -1.84
CA PHE A 369 -7.77 11.36 -1.85
C PHE A 369 -8.96 12.32 -1.81
N GLU A 370 -10.15 11.79 -1.55
CA GLU A 370 -11.36 12.59 -1.51
C GLU A 370 -11.48 13.24 -0.13
N THR A 371 -11.44 14.57 -0.11
CA THR A 371 -11.69 15.37 1.09
C THR A 371 -13.16 15.78 1.20
N ASP A 372 -13.96 15.54 0.15
CA ASP A 372 -15.35 15.99 0.07
C ASP A 372 -16.30 15.29 1.05
N GLY A 373 -15.92 14.11 1.52
CA GLY A 373 -16.65 13.38 2.54
C GLY A 373 -16.22 13.66 3.98
N LEU A 374 -15.15 14.44 4.23
CA LEU A 374 -14.78 14.84 5.58
C LEU A 374 -15.87 15.73 6.19
N ASP A 375 -16.19 15.49 7.48
CA ASP A 375 -17.00 16.46 8.23
C ASP A 375 -16.29 17.82 8.27
N GLN A 376 -17.07 18.89 8.45
CA GLN A 376 -16.55 20.25 8.37
C GLN A 376 -15.40 20.50 9.36
N THR A 377 -15.48 19.93 10.57
CA THR A 377 -14.46 20.09 11.62
C THR A 377 -13.12 19.43 11.20
N SER A 378 -13.18 18.23 10.63
CA SER A 378 -12.00 17.51 10.16
C SER A 378 -11.34 18.19 8.96
N ARG A 379 -12.14 18.74 8.06
CA ARG A 379 -11.67 19.53 6.91
C ARG A 379 -10.99 20.83 7.35
N ASP A 380 -11.64 21.60 8.22
CA ASP A 380 -11.12 22.86 8.76
C ASP A 380 -9.79 22.64 9.50
N PHE A 381 -9.69 21.53 10.23
CA PHE A 381 -8.44 21.18 10.89
C PHE A 381 -7.35 20.79 9.88
N LEU A 382 -7.68 20.00 8.86
CA LEU A 382 -6.72 19.63 7.82
C LEU A 382 -6.21 20.87 7.08
N ASP A 383 -7.08 21.81 6.75
CA ASP A 383 -6.70 23.11 6.18
C ASP A 383 -5.80 23.92 7.12
N TYR A 384 -6.06 23.90 8.42
CA TYR A 384 -5.18 24.52 9.42
C TYR A 384 -3.79 23.87 9.42
N ALA A 385 -3.71 22.55 9.45
CA ALA A 385 -2.45 21.82 9.44
C ALA A 385 -1.68 22.04 8.12
N ILE A 386 -2.38 22.07 6.98
CA ILE A 386 -1.77 22.37 5.67
C ILE A 386 -1.26 23.81 5.62
N LYS A 387 -1.95 24.78 6.21
CA LYS A 387 -1.44 26.16 6.31
C LYS A 387 -0.14 26.25 7.11
N ASP A 388 -0.01 25.51 8.20
CA ASP A 388 1.25 25.43 8.98
C ASP A 388 2.36 24.77 8.17
N TYR A 389 2.04 23.71 7.44
CA TYR A 389 2.95 23.07 6.48
C TYR A 389 3.42 24.03 5.38
N ASN A 390 2.48 24.73 4.74
CA ASN A 390 2.77 25.69 3.70
C ASN A 390 3.75 26.78 4.17
N LYS A 391 3.56 27.27 5.40
CA LYS A 391 4.45 28.24 6.02
C LYS A 391 5.84 27.67 6.26
N THR A 392 5.94 26.39 6.67
CA THR A 392 7.21 25.72 6.96
C THR A 392 8.04 25.52 5.70
N PHE A 393 7.40 25.12 4.60
CA PHE A 393 8.06 24.74 3.35
C PHE A 393 7.94 25.77 2.22
N ASN A 394 7.29 26.90 2.47
CA ASN A 394 7.04 27.96 1.49
C ASN A 394 6.32 27.44 0.22
N VAL A 395 5.25 26.67 0.44
CA VAL A 395 4.37 26.08 -0.59
C VAL A 395 2.94 26.58 -0.43
N ASN A 396 2.03 26.22 -1.36
CA ASN A 396 0.64 26.68 -1.32
C ASN A 396 -0.33 25.53 -1.67
N TYR A 397 -0.57 24.67 -0.71
CA TYR A 397 -1.55 23.58 -0.80
C TYR A 397 -2.81 23.91 0.03
N ASP A 398 -3.90 23.23 -0.28
CA ASP A 398 -5.14 23.23 0.47
C ASP A 398 -5.90 21.90 0.26
N THR A 399 -7.06 21.75 0.88
CA THR A 399 -7.89 20.53 0.80
C THR A 399 -8.72 20.42 -0.47
N SER A 400 -8.53 21.31 -1.46
CA SER A 400 -9.22 21.20 -2.76
C SER A 400 -8.80 19.95 -3.54
N ALA A 401 -9.71 19.41 -4.34
CA ALA A 401 -9.48 18.23 -5.16
C ALA A 401 -8.27 18.36 -6.11
N ASP A 402 -7.91 19.59 -6.50
CA ASP A 402 -6.78 19.86 -7.38
C ASP A 402 -5.42 19.89 -6.64
N LYS A 403 -5.40 20.36 -5.38
CA LYS A 403 -4.16 20.61 -4.65
C LYS A 403 -3.84 19.56 -3.59
N PHE A 404 -4.84 18.91 -3.04
CA PHE A 404 -4.62 17.88 -2.04
C PHE A 404 -3.77 16.70 -2.54
N PRO A 405 -3.94 16.17 -3.76
CA PRO A 405 -3.03 15.16 -4.32
C PRO A 405 -1.58 15.64 -4.43
N ASN A 406 -1.37 16.93 -4.70
CA ASN A 406 -0.02 17.52 -4.74
C ASN A 406 0.58 17.64 -3.33
N TYR A 407 -0.22 18.01 -2.33
CA TYR A 407 0.17 17.98 -0.92
C TYR A 407 0.62 16.57 -0.49
N TYR A 408 -0.14 15.54 -0.83
CA TYR A 408 0.22 14.15 -0.56
C TYR A 408 1.59 13.77 -1.16
N LYS A 409 1.82 14.13 -2.42
CA LYS A 409 3.10 13.87 -3.11
C LYS A 409 4.24 14.61 -2.45
N ASP A 410 4.04 15.87 -2.09
CA ASP A 410 5.04 16.71 -1.44
C ASP A 410 5.42 16.15 -0.06
N VAL A 411 4.43 15.82 0.78
CA VAL A 411 4.64 15.14 2.08
C VAL A 411 5.43 13.85 1.91
N SER A 412 5.06 13.00 0.95
CA SER A 412 5.75 11.74 0.68
C SER A 412 7.22 11.95 0.31
N LEU A 413 7.52 12.91 -0.57
CA LEU A 413 8.88 13.22 -1.00
C LEU A 413 9.71 13.83 0.13
N ARG A 414 9.13 14.74 0.93
CA ARG A 414 9.82 15.35 2.07
C ARG A 414 10.06 14.39 3.22
N MET A 415 9.13 13.43 3.44
CA MET A 415 9.39 12.32 4.36
C MET A 415 10.59 11.49 3.90
N LYS A 416 10.67 11.16 2.62
CA LYS A 416 11.84 10.45 2.04
C LYS A 416 13.11 11.27 2.12
N ASN A 417 13.03 12.57 1.95
CA ASN A 417 14.16 13.51 2.12
C ASN A 417 14.56 13.73 3.60
N ARG A 418 13.73 13.25 4.56
CA ARG A 418 13.91 13.52 6.01
C ARG A 418 13.78 14.98 6.41
N GLU A 419 13.00 15.74 5.67
CA GLU A 419 12.66 17.13 5.96
C GLU A 419 11.50 17.23 6.97
N ILE A 420 10.69 16.19 7.11
CA ILE A 420 9.63 16.05 8.12
C ILE A 420 10.11 15.09 9.18
N ASP A 421 10.08 15.51 10.44
CA ASP A 421 10.54 14.71 11.59
C ASP A 421 9.51 13.69 12.05
N LEU A 422 8.26 14.11 12.14
CA LEU A 422 7.13 13.29 12.59
C LEU A 422 5.94 13.48 11.68
N LEU A 423 5.47 12.41 11.07
CA LEU A 423 4.25 12.38 10.27
C LEU A 423 3.14 11.65 11.04
N ILE A 424 2.05 12.36 11.35
CA ILE A 424 0.85 11.80 11.97
C ILE A 424 -0.10 11.33 10.87
N VAL A 425 -0.53 10.08 10.91
CA VAL A 425 -1.34 9.48 9.85
C VAL A 425 -2.54 8.71 10.42
N VAL A 426 -3.62 8.68 9.64
CA VAL A 426 -4.78 7.81 9.88
C VAL A 426 -4.94 6.94 8.64
N ASN A 427 -4.71 5.63 8.78
CA ASN A 427 -4.83 4.62 7.72
C ASN A 427 -4.03 4.89 6.42
N MET A 428 -3.11 5.86 6.43
CA MET A 428 -2.27 6.22 5.29
C MET A 428 -0.79 5.90 5.57
N PHE A 429 0.01 5.69 4.52
CA PHE A 429 1.45 5.41 4.61
C PHE A 429 1.83 4.18 5.45
N LEU A 430 0.90 3.28 5.74
CA LEU A 430 1.17 2.10 6.57
C LEU A 430 1.82 0.96 5.79
N THR A 431 1.64 0.93 4.47
CA THR A 431 2.24 -0.06 3.58
C THR A 431 2.73 0.59 2.29
N GLY A 432 3.86 0.12 1.75
CA GLY A 432 4.37 0.58 0.45
C GLY A 432 5.02 1.97 0.44
N PHE A 433 5.34 2.53 1.61
CA PHE A 433 5.97 3.84 1.74
C PHE A 433 7.50 3.78 1.62
#